data_dedbbbb3ec2764bf56e4f5b21f5fb12d
#
_entry.id   dedbbbb3ec2764bf56e4f5b21f5fb12d
#
_cell.length_a   1.000
_cell.length_b   1.000
_cell.length_c   1.000
_cell.angle_alpha   90.00
_cell.angle_beta   90.00
_cell.angle_gamma   90.00
#
_symmetry.space_group_name_H-M   'P 1'
#
loop_
_entity.id
_entity.type
_entity.pdbx_description
1 polymer ?
#
loop_
_entity_poly.entity_id
_entity_poly.type
_entity_poly.pdbx_seq_one_letter_code
_entity_poly.pdbx_strand_id
1 'polypeptide(L)'
;MLIALLSTLIILCAILLISFLWERRKCLRMQKRLFRESRKLEHTNHVASAILKNVHAFILLINNDFKVLKTNYYQQTGTRKGPEEKRVGDLLQCCNALSAEGGCGTHVYCGSCPIRQAIRQAFEQRRGFTNLEATLNMVTSENQTVACEAVISGSYFLLNEEENMVLTVHDITHLKQVERELKVAKEKAENADIAKSAFLANMSHEIRTPLNAITGFAEVMGSANTEEEKTQYQEIIKMNADLLMQLVNDILDMSKIEAGTLEFVYSTVDINLLLSDLQRLFQMRINDAGRKVQIIAEPSLSSCLIQTDRNRVAQVISNFVGNAIKFTREGNIRIGYEAKDTELYFYVKDTGTGIPAEKLSNVFGRFVKLNKDQKGAGLGLSISQTIVGKLSGQIGADSIEGEGSTFWFTLPYLSCGKPQ
;
A
#
# COMPACT_ATOMS: atom_id res chain seq x y z
N MET A 1 79.85 -82.43 4.93
CA MET A 1 80.02 -80.97 5.04
C MET A 1 79.12 -80.21 3.96
N LEU A 2 79.21 -80.63 2.71
CA LEU A 2 78.45 -79.90 1.62
C LEU A 2 76.92 -79.96 1.78
N ILE A 3 76.37 -81.12 2.20
CA ILE A 3 74.89 -81.33 2.35
C ILE A 3 74.35 -80.47 3.51
N ALA A 4 75.11 -80.29 4.62
CA ALA A 4 74.73 -79.44 5.70
C ALA A 4 74.71 -77.93 5.38
N LEU A 5 75.65 -77.48 4.58
CA LEU A 5 75.68 -76.12 4.00
C LEU A 5 74.56 -75.82 3.09
N LEU A 6 74.18 -76.84 2.23
CA LEU A 6 73.05 -76.68 1.32
C LEU A 6 71.67 -76.58 2.06
N SER A 7 71.52 -77.41 3.12
CA SER A 7 70.27 -77.37 3.94
C SER A 7 70.14 -76.05 4.71
N THR A 8 71.24 -75.49 5.25
CA THR A 8 71.20 -74.18 5.94
C THR A 8 70.89 -73.04 5.00
N LEU A 9 71.41 -73.09 3.75
CA LEU A 9 71.10 -72.11 2.73
C LEU A 9 69.63 -72.13 2.30
N ILE A 10 69.04 -73.34 2.13
CA ILE A 10 67.62 -73.49 1.81
C ILE A 10 66.73 -72.97 2.95
N ILE A 11 67.06 -73.23 4.23
CA ILE A 11 66.33 -72.72 5.36
C ILE A 11 66.39 -71.21 5.42
N LEU A 12 67.56 -70.61 5.21
CA LEU A 12 67.74 -69.16 5.18
C LEU A 12 66.92 -68.48 4.06
N CYS A 13 66.97 -69.06 2.84
CA CYS A 13 66.15 -68.62 1.73
C CYS A 13 64.63 -68.69 2.03
N ALA A 14 64.19 -69.78 2.69
CA ALA A 14 62.80 -69.95 3.08
C ALA A 14 62.38 -68.88 4.12
N ILE A 15 63.22 -68.62 5.10
CA ILE A 15 62.96 -67.55 6.13
C ILE A 15 62.87 -66.19 5.46
N LEU A 16 63.82 -65.85 4.57
CA LEU A 16 63.79 -64.58 3.84
C LEU A 16 62.55 -64.46 2.94
N LEU A 17 62.14 -65.53 2.28
CA LEU A 17 60.94 -65.55 1.45
C LEU A 17 59.67 -65.34 2.29
N ILE A 18 59.57 -66.01 3.47
CA ILE A 18 58.46 -65.88 4.41
C ILE A 18 58.42 -64.45 4.94
N SER A 19 59.55 -63.88 5.34
CA SER A 19 59.66 -62.46 5.77
C SER A 19 59.20 -61.48 4.69
N PHE A 20 59.68 -61.70 3.45
CA PHE A 20 59.31 -60.89 2.30
C PHE A 20 57.81 -60.98 2.00
N LEU A 21 57.22 -62.19 2.03
CA LEU A 21 55.81 -62.40 1.83
C LEU A 21 54.96 -61.75 2.96
N TRP A 22 55.45 -61.78 4.17
CA TRP A 22 54.81 -61.16 5.33
C TRP A 22 54.81 -59.61 5.22
N GLU A 23 55.94 -59.03 4.90
CA GLU A 23 56.10 -57.58 4.64
C GLU A 23 55.20 -57.13 3.47
N ARG A 24 55.18 -57.91 2.39
CA ARG A 24 54.33 -57.64 1.22
C ARG A 24 52.84 -57.68 1.61
N ARG A 25 52.42 -58.66 2.42
CA ARG A 25 51.03 -58.75 2.92
C ARG A 25 50.69 -57.57 3.85
N LYS A 26 51.60 -57.11 4.68
CA LYS A 26 51.50 -55.97 5.57
C LYS A 26 51.30 -54.70 4.74
N CYS A 27 52.13 -54.47 3.73
CA CYS A 27 52.05 -53.37 2.82
C CYS A 27 50.71 -53.33 2.06
N LEU A 28 50.29 -54.47 1.52
CA LEU A 28 48.98 -54.57 0.83
C LEU A 28 47.78 -54.31 1.77
N ARG A 29 47.81 -54.73 3.03
CA ARG A 29 46.79 -54.40 4.01
C ARG A 29 46.77 -52.88 4.33
N MET A 30 47.91 -52.26 4.45
CA MET A 30 48.06 -50.83 4.70
C MET A 30 47.52 -50.03 3.51
N GLN A 31 47.88 -50.39 2.28
CA GLN A 31 47.36 -49.75 1.05
C GLN A 31 45.83 -49.90 0.97
N LYS A 32 45.26 -51.06 1.26
CA LYS A 32 43.78 -51.25 1.25
C LYS A 32 43.11 -50.40 2.34
N ARG A 33 43.74 -50.24 3.48
CA ARG A 33 43.22 -49.36 4.57
C ARG A 33 43.23 -47.91 4.17
N LEU A 34 44.38 -47.41 3.64
CA LEU A 34 44.52 -46.04 3.13
C LEU A 34 43.49 -45.74 2.01
N PHE A 35 43.33 -46.68 1.09
CA PHE A 35 42.38 -46.54 0.00
C PHE A 35 40.92 -46.46 0.49
N ARG A 36 40.55 -47.25 1.52
CA ARG A 36 39.21 -47.16 2.14
C ARG A 36 39.01 -45.85 2.85
N GLU A 37 40.00 -45.35 3.59
CA GLU A 37 39.94 -44.08 4.31
C GLU A 37 39.87 -42.91 3.33
N SER A 38 40.67 -42.93 2.24
CA SER A 38 40.59 -41.92 1.15
C SER A 38 39.20 -41.88 0.51
N ARG A 39 38.61 -43.04 0.17
CA ARG A 39 37.22 -43.10 -0.37
C ARG A 39 36.17 -42.58 0.59
N LYS A 40 36.29 -42.89 1.90
CA LYS A 40 35.38 -42.34 2.91
C LYS A 40 35.49 -40.81 2.99
N LEU A 41 36.71 -40.27 2.95
CA LEU A 41 36.96 -38.85 2.98
C LEU A 41 36.40 -38.16 1.72
N GLU A 42 36.65 -38.72 0.54
CA GLU A 42 36.05 -38.24 -0.72
C GLU A 42 34.52 -38.20 -0.65
N HIS A 43 33.90 -39.31 -0.20
CA HIS A 43 32.45 -39.38 -0.07
C HIS A 43 31.92 -38.31 0.90
N THR A 44 32.56 -38.15 2.08
CA THR A 44 32.19 -37.13 3.06
C THR A 44 32.33 -35.72 2.50
N ASN A 45 33.40 -35.45 1.76
CA ASN A 45 33.62 -34.16 1.09
C ASN A 45 32.58 -33.88 0.00
N HIS A 46 32.20 -34.89 -0.78
CA HIS A 46 31.14 -34.75 -1.79
C HIS A 46 29.78 -34.44 -1.17
N VAL A 47 29.42 -35.15 -0.10
CA VAL A 47 28.16 -34.90 0.64
C VAL A 47 28.18 -33.48 1.25
N ALA A 48 29.25 -33.09 1.92
CA ALA A 48 29.39 -31.75 2.49
C ALA A 48 29.28 -30.66 1.42
N SER A 49 29.94 -30.85 0.26
CA SER A 49 29.88 -29.93 -0.86
C SER A 49 28.47 -29.83 -1.46
N ALA A 50 27.77 -30.97 -1.57
CA ALA A 50 26.40 -30.98 -2.07
C ALA A 50 25.45 -30.24 -1.12
N ILE A 51 25.59 -30.44 0.20
CA ILE A 51 24.81 -29.71 1.21
C ILE A 51 25.07 -28.22 1.11
N LEU A 52 26.35 -27.78 1.12
CA LEU A 52 26.72 -26.38 1.03
C LEU A 52 26.22 -25.69 -0.24
N LYS A 53 26.13 -26.41 -1.36
CA LYS A 53 25.65 -25.89 -2.62
C LYS A 53 24.12 -25.68 -2.64
N ASN A 54 23.36 -26.48 -1.93
CA ASN A 54 21.90 -26.45 -1.96
C ASN A 54 21.26 -25.67 -0.80
N VAL A 55 22.03 -25.20 0.18
CA VAL A 55 21.53 -24.35 1.27
C VAL A 55 21.35 -22.93 0.75
N HIS A 56 20.12 -22.39 0.84
CA HIS A 56 19.79 -21.02 0.45
C HIS A 56 20.24 -19.99 1.51
N ALA A 57 21.50 -20.12 1.96
CA ALA A 57 22.13 -19.18 2.88
C ALA A 57 23.62 -19.12 2.59
N PHE A 58 24.25 -17.97 2.81
CA PHE A 58 25.69 -17.90 2.80
C PHE A 58 26.24 -18.51 4.10
N ILE A 59 27.13 -19.47 3.95
CA ILE A 59 27.81 -20.12 5.08
C ILE A 59 29.27 -19.71 5.01
N LEU A 60 29.78 -19.16 6.11
CA LEU A 60 31.15 -18.69 6.24
C LEU A 60 31.79 -19.32 7.47
N LEU A 61 32.92 -19.99 7.27
CA LEU A 61 33.80 -20.37 8.36
C LEU A 61 34.82 -19.25 8.54
N ILE A 62 34.86 -18.67 9.74
CA ILE A 62 35.76 -17.56 10.08
C ILE A 62 36.62 -17.89 11.29
N ASN A 63 37.81 -17.27 11.35
CA ASN A 63 38.65 -17.27 12.52
C ASN A 63 38.39 -16.04 13.43
N ASN A 64 39.12 -15.93 14.53
CA ASN A 64 39.01 -14.83 15.49
C ASN A 64 39.44 -13.46 14.92
N ASP A 65 40.21 -13.42 13.83
CA ASP A 65 40.56 -12.21 13.08
C ASP A 65 39.49 -11.78 12.09
N PHE A 66 38.31 -12.40 12.06
CA PHE A 66 37.21 -12.21 11.12
C PHE A 66 37.54 -12.58 9.66
N LYS A 67 38.63 -13.29 9.43
CA LYS A 67 39.02 -13.80 8.11
C LYS A 67 38.17 -15.01 7.74
N VAL A 68 37.70 -15.04 6.50
CA VAL A 68 36.90 -16.15 5.96
C VAL A 68 37.83 -17.25 5.48
N LEU A 69 37.84 -18.38 6.17
CA LEU A 69 38.63 -19.56 5.87
C LEU A 69 37.97 -20.42 4.77
N LYS A 70 36.64 -20.57 4.84
CA LYS A 70 35.85 -21.35 3.89
C LYS A 70 34.44 -20.78 3.76
N THR A 71 33.85 -20.84 2.55
CA THR A 71 32.51 -20.33 2.28
C THR A 71 31.90 -21.00 1.05
N ASN A 72 30.57 -21.04 0.99
CA ASN A 72 29.78 -21.38 -0.19
C ASN A 72 29.42 -20.14 -1.06
N TYR A 73 29.79 -18.94 -0.65
CA TYR A 73 29.45 -17.67 -1.29
C TYR A 73 29.74 -17.66 -2.80
N TYR A 74 30.95 -18.07 -3.18
CA TYR A 74 31.38 -18.09 -4.59
C TYR A 74 30.59 -19.08 -5.45
N GLN A 75 30.10 -20.16 -4.86
CA GLN A 75 29.27 -21.16 -5.56
C GLN A 75 27.86 -20.65 -5.79
N GLN A 76 27.30 -19.87 -4.86
CA GLN A 76 25.96 -19.33 -4.94
C GLN A 76 25.88 -18.07 -5.80
N THR A 77 26.87 -17.20 -5.72
CA THR A 77 26.90 -15.93 -6.47
C THR A 77 27.49 -16.08 -7.88
N GLY A 78 28.15 -17.21 -8.18
CA GLY A 78 28.87 -17.41 -9.45
C GLY A 78 30.14 -16.55 -9.60
N THR A 79 30.54 -15.82 -8.54
CA THR A 79 31.74 -14.98 -8.57
C THR A 79 33.00 -15.82 -8.43
N ARG A 80 34.16 -15.34 -9.00
CA ARG A 80 35.43 -16.04 -8.87
C ARG A 80 36.07 -15.73 -7.51
N LYS A 81 36.66 -16.77 -6.90
CA LYS A 81 37.48 -16.62 -5.69
C LYS A 81 38.77 -15.85 -6.07
N GLY A 82 38.97 -14.66 -5.47
CA GLY A 82 40.24 -13.94 -5.58
C GLY A 82 41.34 -14.58 -4.73
N PRO A 83 42.60 -14.22 -5.00
CA PRO A 83 43.76 -14.76 -4.24
C PRO A 83 43.88 -14.23 -2.81
N GLU A 84 43.19 -13.14 -2.48
CA GLU A 84 43.30 -12.47 -1.19
C GLU A 84 42.35 -13.08 -0.13
N GLU A 85 42.83 -13.17 1.11
CA GLU A 85 42.03 -13.51 2.27
C GLU A 85 41.06 -12.36 2.57
N LYS A 86 39.77 -12.63 2.47
CA LYS A 86 38.71 -11.64 2.71
C LYS A 86 38.14 -11.76 4.13
N ARG A 87 37.86 -10.61 4.77
CA ARG A 87 37.02 -10.55 5.96
C ARG A 87 35.54 -10.62 5.57
N VAL A 88 34.68 -10.88 6.55
CA VAL A 88 33.23 -11.08 6.33
C VAL A 88 32.60 -9.96 5.50
N GLY A 89 32.84 -8.68 5.85
CA GLY A 89 32.26 -7.55 5.14
C GLY A 89 32.83 -7.33 3.73
N ASP A 90 34.10 -7.67 3.50
CA ASP A 90 34.72 -7.59 2.17
C ASP A 90 34.14 -8.66 1.26
N LEU A 91 33.88 -9.86 1.77
CA LEU A 91 33.25 -10.94 1.03
C LEU A 91 31.80 -10.60 0.65
N LEU A 92 31.03 -10.07 1.63
CA LEU A 92 29.63 -9.70 1.45
C LEU A 92 29.46 -8.36 0.74
N GLN A 93 30.54 -7.72 0.26
CA GLN A 93 30.51 -6.45 -0.48
C GLN A 93 29.84 -5.30 0.32
N CYS A 94 30.09 -5.25 1.64
CA CYS A 94 29.59 -4.18 2.49
C CYS A 94 30.14 -2.81 2.00
N CYS A 95 29.29 -1.81 1.83
CA CYS A 95 29.67 -0.50 1.35
C CYS A 95 30.76 0.16 2.24
N ASN A 96 30.67 0.00 3.57
CA ASN A 96 31.67 0.51 4.50
C ASN A 96 33.03 -0.23 4.41
N ALA A 97 33.00 -1.51 4.03
CA ALA A 97 34.24 -2.26 3.83
C ALA A 97 34.93 -1.87 2.52
N LEU A 98 34.15 -1.63 1.47
CA LEU A 98 34.70 -1.25 0.16
C LEU A 98 35.17 0.19 0.11
N SER A 99 34.61 1.10 0.92
CA SER A 99 35.03 2.50 0.99
C SER A 99 36.25 2.77 1.87
N ALA A 100 36.73 1.78 2.61
CA ALA A 100 37.89 1.89 3.51
C ALA A 100 39.09 1.14 2.95
N GLU A 101 40.28 1.75 2.87
CA GLU A 101 41.53 1.14 2.35
C GLU A 101 41.89 -0.16 3.08
N GLY A 102 41.62 -0.25 4.38
CA GLY A 102 41.89 -1.44 5.20
C GLY A 102 40.79 -2.51 5.17
N GLY A 103 39.71 -2.31 4.44
CA GLY A 103 38.59 -3.25 4.30
C GLY A 103 37.69 -3.31 5.54
N CYS A 104 37.02 -4.45 5.70
CA CYS A 104 36.05 -4.66 6.79
C CYS A 104 36.71 -4.48 8.17
N GLY A 105 36.15 -3.59 8.97
CA GLY A 105 36.60 -3.31 10.35
C GLY A 105 37.44 -2.06 10.50
N THR A 106 37.79 -1.36 9.41
CA THR A 106 38.64 -0.14 9.44
C THR A 106 37.84 1.14 9.21
N HIS A 107 36.62 1.05 8.72
CA HIS A 107 35.73 2.21 8.53
C HIS A 107 35.17 2.70 9.88
N VAL A 108 34.92 4.03 10.00
CA VAL A 108 34.39 4.67 11.22
C VAL A 108 33.13 3.96 11.76
N TYR A 109 32.21 3.57 10.89
CA TYR A 109 30.97 2.89 11.27
C TYR A 109 31.13 1.40 11.59
N CYS A 110 32.30 0.80 11.37
CA CYS A 110 32.52 -0.61 11.74
C CYS A 110 32.53 -0.85 13.25
N GLY A 111 32.79 0.19 14.07
CA GLY A 111 32.71 0.11 15.54
C GLY A 111 31.30 -0.16 16.04
N SER A 112 30.28 0.39 15.37
CA SER A 112 28.85 0.22 15.70
C SER A 112 28.16 -0.87 14.87
N CYS A 113 28.88 -1.61 14.03
CA CYS A 113 28.31 -2.67 13.20
C CYS A 113 27.75 -3.82 14.07
N PRO A 114 26.43 -4.12 14.04
CA PRO A 114 25.83 -5.12 14.91
C PRO A 114 26.37 -6.52 14.66
N ILE A 115 26.68 -6.85 13.40
CA ILE A 115 27.25 -8.15 13.02
C ILE A 115 28.65 -8.31 13.62
N ARG A 116 29.50 -7.27 13.49
CA ARG A 116 30.85 -7.30 14.04
C ARG A 116 30.86 -7.39 15.58
N GLN A 117 29.93 -6.68 16.24
CA GLN A 117 29.78 -6.73 17.68
C GLN A 117 29.34 -8.13 18.13
N ALA A 118 28.36 -8.73 17.47
CA ALA A 118 27.88 -10.08 17.79
C ALA A 118 28.97 -11.14 17.61
N ILE A 119 29.75 -11.07 16.51
CA ILE A 119 30.87 -12.00 16.26
C ILE A 119 31.93 -11.84 17.34
N ARG A 120 32.32 -10.60 17.67
CA ARG A 120 33.32 -10.32 18.73
C ARG A 120 32.88 -10.89 20.10
N GLN A 121 31.65 -10.56 20.49
CA GLN A 121 31.07 -11.04 21.75
C GLN A 121 30.99 -12.56 21.80
N ALA A 122 30.68 -13.20 20.69
CA ALA A 122 30.59 -14.65 20.58
C ALA A 122 31.99 -15.34 20.78
N PHE A 123 33.07 -14.76 20.22
CA PHE A 123 34.43 -15.23 20.46
C PHE A 123 34.85 -14.99 21.91
N GLU A 124 34.59 -13.81 22.48
CA GLU A 124 34.94 -13.48 23.91
C GLU A 124 34.21 -14.39 24.89
N GLN A 125 32.93 -14.69 24.64
CA GLN A 125 32.10 -15.55 25.50
C GLN A 125 32.22 -17.03 25.16
N ARG A 126 32.91 -17.40 24.08
CA ARG A 126 32.99 -18.78 23.56
C ARG A 126 31.63 -19.41 23.34
N ARG A 127 30.67 -18.61 22.90
CA ARG A 127 29.27 -19.00 22.72
C ARG A 127 28.73 -18.45 21.42
N GLY A 128 27.89 -19.24 20.70
CA GLY A 128 27.20 -18.79 19.47
C GLY A 128 26.08 -17.80 19.77
N PHE A 129 25.60 -17.17 18.71
CA PHE A 129 24.41 -16.33 18.68
C PHE A 129 23.46 -16.77 17.56
N THR A 130 22.17 -16.47 17.69
CA THR A 130 21.12 -16.87 16.73
C THR A 130 20.21 -15.71 16.40
N ASN A 131 19.69 -15.69 15.14
CA ASN A 131 18.64 -14.79 14.69
C ASN A 131 18.94 -13.29 14.88
N LEU A 132 20.18 -12.87 14.66
CA LEU A 132 20.52 -11.46 14.61
C LEU A 132 19.99 -10.88 13.29
N GLU A 133 18.94 -10.05 13.35
CA GLU A 133 18.47 -9.27 12.21
C GLU A 133 19.38 -8.05 12.04
N ALA A 134 19.85 -7.83 10.80
CA ALA A 134 20.69 -6.68 10.47
C ALA A 134 20.49 -6.26 9.02
N THR A 135 20.56 -4.95 8.78
CA THR A 135 20.57 -4.40 7.43
C THR A 135 22.01 -4.26 6.94
N LEU A 136 22.31 -4.93 5.83
CA LEU A 136 23.59 -4.88 5.15
C LEU A 136 23.46 -3.97 3.92
N ASN A 137 24.17 -2.85 3.92
CA ASN A 137 24.30 -2.02 2.73
C ASN A 137 25.40 -2.63 1.84
N MET A 138 25.00 -3.31 0.78
CA MET A 138 25.90 -4.03 -0.13
C MET A 138 26.04 -3.28 -1.45
N VAL A 139 27.22 -3.35 -2.06
CA VAL A 139 27.46 -2.79 -3.38
C VAL A 139 27.31 -3.88 -4.44
N THR A 140 26.42 -3.66 -5.40
CA THR A 140 26.19 -4.59 -6.51
C THR A 140 27.29 -4.49 -7.56
N SER A 141 27.33 -5.45 -8.50
CA SER A 141 28.23 -5.43 -9.65
C SER A 141 28.09 -4.18 -10.54
N GLU A 142 26.95 -3.49 -10.46
CA GLU A 142 26.66 -2.25 -11.17
C GLU A 142 27.04 -1.00 -10.37
N ASN A 143 27.80 -1.16 -9.28
CA ASN A 143 28.23 -0.11 -8.37
C ASN A 143 27.08 0.66 -7.69
N GLN A 144 25.92 0.01 -7.53
CA GLN A 144 24.77 0.55 -6.79
C GLN A 144 24.76 0.01 -5.37
N THR A 145 24.44 0.87 -4.41
CA THR A 145 24.26 0.43 -3.00
C THR A 145 22.83 -0.05 -2.79
N VAL A 146 22.68 -1.31 -2.39
CA VAL A 146 21.41 -1.94 -2.10
C VAL A 146 21.37 -2.37 -0.63
N ALA A 147 20.29 -2.04 0.06
CA ALA A 147 20.05 -2.51 1.42
C ALA A 147 19.52 -3.95 1.37
N CYS A 148 20.26 -4.88 1.99
CA CYS A 148 19.90 -6.28 2.15
C CYS A 148 19.51 -6.52 3.61
N GLU A 149 18.29 -6.94 3.86
CA GLU A 149 17.85 -7.39 5.18
C GLU A 149 18.31 -8.83 5.40
N ALA A 150 19.10 -9.07 6.42
CA ALA A 150 19.67 -10.40 6.66
C ALA A 150 19.42 -10.86 8.08
N VAL A 151 19.22 -12.19 8.22
CA VAL A 151 19.28 -12.89 9.53
C VAL A 151 20.58 -13.65 9.60
N ILE A 152 21.35 -13.38 10.64
CA ILE A 152 22.68 -13.92 10.84
C ILE A 152 22.71 -14.73 12.12
N SER A 153 23.30 -15.92 12.06
CA SER A 153 23.57 -16.77 13.23
C SER A 153 25.02 -17.21 13.19
N GLY A 154 25.64 -17.34 14.37
CA GLY A 154 27.01 -17.74 14.53
C GLY A 154 27.14 -18.90 15.51
N SER A 155 27.85 -19.97 15.16
CA SER A 155 28.15 -21.12 16.00
C SER A 155 29.64 -21.15 16.25
N TYR A 156 30.07 -20.92 17.51
CA TYR A 156 31.45 -21.02 17.94
C TYR A 156 31.87 -22.47 18.12
N PHE A 157 33.11 -22.83 17.75
CA PHE A 157 33.72 -24.13 18.01
C PHE A 157 35.25 -24.08 17.91
N LEU A 158 35.91 -25.08 18.52
CA LEU A 158 37.35 -25.28 18.44
C LEU A 158 37.66 -26.32 17.32
N LEU A 159 38.60 -26.00 16.46
CA LEU A 159 39.13 -26.93 15.46
C LEU A 159 40.67 -26.93 15.57
N ASN A 160 41.28 -28.06 15.91
CA ASN A 160 42.73 -28.18 16.13
C ASN A 160 43.27 -27.12 17.11
N GLU A 161 42.58 -26.86 18.21
CA GLU A 161 42.88 -25.85 19.23
C GLU A 161 42.73 -24.40 18.78
N GLU A 162 42.35 -24.15 17.51
CA GLU A 162 42.06 -22.82 17.00
C GLU A 162 40.57 -22.47 17.18
N GLU A 163 40.33 -21.21 17.57
CA GLU A 163 39.00 -20.68 17.74
C GLU A 163 38.39 -20.34 16.38
N ASN A 164 37.23 -20.93 16.10
CA ASN A 164 36.53 -20.77 14.82
C ASN A 164 35.04 -20.55 15.06
N MET A 165 34.38 -19.95 14.00
CA MET A 165 32.94 -19.76 14.03
C MET A 165 32.38 -20.06 12.63
N VAL A 166 31.24 -20.76 12.59
CA VAL A 166 30.43 -20.87 11.39
C VAL A 166 29.34 -19.80 11.47
N LEU A 167 29.33 -18.89 10.51
CA LEU A 167 28.27 -17.91 10.29
C LEU A 167 27.33 -18.41 9.21
N THR A 168 26.03 -18.26 9.45
CA THR A 168 24.99 -18.39 8.43
C THR A 168 24.36 -17.02 8.19
N VAL A 169 24.25 -16.60 6.95
CA VAL A 169 23.65 -15.32 6.54
C VAL A 169 22.52 -15.63 5.58
N HIS A 170 21.29 -15.39 6.02
CA HIS A 170 20.07 -15.54 5.22
C HIS A 170 19.61 -14.19 4.77
N ASP A 171 19.49 -14.00 3.45
CA ASP A 171 18.84 -12.83 2.87
C ASP A 171 17.33 -12.98 3.03
N ILE A 172 16.72 -12.08 3.79
CA ILE A 172 15.27 -12.02 4.04
C ILE A 172 14.64 -10.77 3.42
N THR A 173 15.34 -10.07 2.53
CA THR A 173 14.88 -8.82 1.92
C THR A 173 13.52 -8.98 1.27
N HIS A 174 13.36 -10.01 0.44
CA HIS A 174 12.08 -10.31 -0.21
C HIS A 174 10.97 -10.65 0.80
N LEU A 175 11.28 -11.41 1.84
CA LEU A 175 10.32 -11.75 2.89
C LEU A 175 9.83 -10.50 3.63
N LYS A 176 10.76 -9.61 4.03
CA LYS A 176 10.43 -8.34 4.68
C LYS A 176 9.64 -7.40 3.77
N GLN A 177 9.91 -7.41 2.47
CA GLN A 177 9.14 -6.63 1.51
C GLN A 177 7.70 -7.13 1.42
N VAL A 178 7.49 -8.43 1.26
CA VAL A 178 6.14 -9.04 1.21
C VAL A 178 5.39 -8.81 2.52
N GLU A 179 6.06 -8.89 3.67
CA GLU A 179 5.46 -8.59 4.98
C GLU A 179 4.97 -7.13 5.06
N ARG A 180 5.77 -6.16 4.59
CA ARG A 180 5.38 -4.75 4.54
C ARG A 180 4.19 -4.51 3.60
N GLU A 181 4.20 -5.09 2.41
CA GLU A 181 3.12 -5.00 1.43
C GLU A 181 1.82 -5.60 1.99
N LEU A 182 1.91 -6.76 2.63
CA LEU A 182 0.76 -7.42 3.27
C LEU A 182 0.19 -6.57 4.40
N LYS A 183 1.04 -5.97 5.23
CA LYS A 183 0.62 -5.08 6.32
C LYS A 183 -0.14 -3.87 5.78
N VAL A 184 0.38 -3.20 4.74
CA VAL A 184 -0.28 -2.06 4.11
C VAL A 184 -1.61 -2.46 3.48
N ALA A 185 -1.66 -3.61 2.79
CA ALA A 185 -2.88 -4.12 2.19
C ALA A 185 -3.94 -4.47 3.26
N LYS A 186 -3.52 -5.07 4.38
CA LYS A 186 -4.38 -5.38 5.51
C LYS A 186 -4.97 -4.12 6.15
N GLU A 187 -4.14 -3.13 6.46
CA GLU A 187 -4.59 -1.85 7.04
C GLU A 187 -5.59 -1.13 6.11
N LYS A 188 -5.34 -1.17 4.80
CA LYS A 188 -6.27 -0.62 3.81
C LYS A 188 -7.60 -1.35 3.78
N ALA A 189 -7.58 -2.69 3.86
CA ALA A 189 -8.80 -3.51 3.90
C ALA A 189 -9.61 -3.28 5.19
N GLU A 190 -8.95 -3.23 6.36
CA GLU A 190 -9.58 -2.96 7.65
C GLU A 190 -10.24 -1.57 7.68
N ASN A 191 -9.55 -0.54 7.17
CA ASN A 191 -10.10 0.81 7.07
C ASN A 191 -11.32 0.87 6.13
N ALA A 192 -11.30 0.13 5.02
CA ALA A 192 -12.43 0.03 4.11
C ALA A 192 -13.64 -0.67 4.76
N ASP A 193 -13.43 -1.71 5.57
CA ASP A 193 -14.49 -2.42 6.28
C ASP A 193 -15.12 -1.57 7.39
N ILE A 194 -14.31 -0.83 8.15
CA ILE A 194 -14.78 0.15 9.13
C ILE A 194 -15.63 1.23 8.46
N ALA A 195 -15.15 1.79 7.34
CA ALA A 195 -15.89 2.80 6.58
C ALA A 195 -17.23 2.26 6.06
N LYS A 196 -17.27 1.01 5.56
CA LYS A 196 -18.48 0.33 5.10
C LYS A 196 -19.47 0.10 6.23
N SER A 197 -19.00 -0.32 7.40
CA SER A 197 -19.84 -0.54 8.58
C SER A 197 -20.45 0.78 9.08
N ALA A 198 -19.67 1.85 9.15
CA ALA A 198 -20.15 3.18 9.50
C ALA A 198 -21.17 3.71 8.46
N PHE A 199 -20.96 3.42 7.15
CA PHE A 199 -21.91 3.71 6.09
C PHE A 199 -23.27 3.08 6.35
N LEU A 200 -23.30 1.75 6.57
CA LEU A 200 -24.56 1.03 6.80
C LEU A 200 -25.29 1.51 8.07
N ALA A 201 -24.55 1.79 9.14
CA ALA A 201 -25.13 2.31 10.37
C ALA A 201 -25.78 3.69 10.17
N ASN A 202 -25.06 4.61 9.49
CA ASN A 202 -25.56 5.95 9.19
C ASN A 202 -26.78 5.89 8.25
N MET A 203 -26.76 5.04 7.21
CA MET A 203 -27.88 4.86 6.30
C MET A 203 -29.14 4.35 7.02
N SER A 204 -28.96 3.36 7.91
CA SER A 204 -30.09 2.85 8.72
C SER A 204 -30.72 3.94 9.57
N HIS A 205 -29.93 4.83 10.15
CA HIS A 205 -30.44 5.96 10.93
C HIS A 205 -31.16 7.00 10.07
N GLU A 206 -30.54 7.39 8.92
CA GLU A 206 -31.11 8.39 8.01
C GLU A 206 -32.40 7.91 7.32
N ILE A 207 -32.56 6.60 7.10
CA ILE A 207 -33.80 5.99 6.59
C ILE A 207 -34.88 5.92 7.70
N ARG A 208 -34.50 5.55 8.91
CA ARG A 208 -35.45 5.35 10.02
C ARG A 208 -36.19 6.65 10.41
N THR A 209 -35.47 7.78 10.42
CA THR A 209 -36.01 9.07 10.82
C THR A 209 -37.21 9.51 9.97
N PRO A 210 -37.12 9.64 8.62
CA PRO A 210 -38.27 9.99 7.78
C PRO A 210 -39.33 8.90 7.77
N LEU A 211 -38.97 7.62 7.85
CA LEU A 211 -39.94 6.53 7.90
C LEU A 211 -40.82 6.61 9.16
N ASN A 212 -40.22 6.85 10.33
CA ASN A 212 -40.96 7.03 11.56
C ASN A 212 -41.86 8.26 11.52
N ALA A 213 -41.45 9.35 10.86
CA ALA A 213 -42.30 10.52 10.66
C ALA A 213 -43.48 10.19 9.74
N ILE A 214 -43.26 9.49 8.61
CA ILE A 214 -44.35 9.07 7.72
C ILE A 214 -45.38 8.19 8.48
N THR A 215 -44.92 7.15 9.18
CA THR A 215 -45.79 6.23 9.90
C THR A 215 -46.51 6.92 11.03
N GLY A 216 -45.84 7.74 11.86
CA GLY A 216 -46.43 8.46 12.96
C GLY A 216 -47.51 9.47 12.53
N PHE A 217 -47.24 10.28 11.49
CA PHE A 217 -48.23 11.23 10.97
C PHE A 217 -49.37 10.53 10.22
N ALA A 218 -49.12 9.41 9.54
CA ALA A 218 -50.17 8.60 8.95
C ALA A 218 -51.12 7.99 9.99
N GLU A 219 -50.62 7.55 11.15
CA GLU A 219 -51.44 7.02 12.26
C GLU A 219 -52.35 8.11 12.87
N VAL A 220 -51.80 9.33 13.10
CA VAL A 220 -52.59 10.42 13.71
C VAL A 220 -53.48 11.14 12.71
N MET A 221 -53.31 10.98 11.41
CA MET A 221 -54.09 11.62 10.36
C MET A 221 -55.60 11.26 10.46
N GLY A 222 -55.88 10.00 10.86
CA GLY A 222 -57.28 9.55 11.07
C GLY A 222 -57.99 10.19 12.24
N SER A 223 -57.25 10.79 13.20
CA SER A 223 -57.79 11.48 14.38
C SER A 223 -57.72 13.01 14.27
N ALA A 224 -57.35 13.56 13.14
CA ALA A 224 -57.32 15.01 12.91
C ALA A 224 -58.75 15.60 12.97
N ASN A 225 -58.87 16.67 13.73
CA ASN A 225 -60.17 17.30 13.98
C ASN A 225 -60.54 18.39 12.96
N THR A 226 -59.53 18.90 12.21
CA THR A 226 -59.71 19.96 11.19
C THR A 226 -59.08 19.59 9.87
N GLU A 227 -59.57 20.16 8.78
CA GLU A 227 -58.96 19.97 7.45
C GLU A 227 -57.56 20.63 7.33
N GLU A 228 -57.32 21.67 8.14
CA GLU A 228 -56.00 22.29 8.25
C GLU A 228 -55.00 21.32 8.85
N GLU A 229 -55.34 20.61 9.93
CA GLU A 229 -54.48 19.57 10.54
C GLU A 229 -54.18 18.44 9.55
N LYS A 230 -55.21 17.96 8.83
CA LYS A 230 -55.00 16.92 7.78
C LYS A 230 -54.05 17.38 6.72
N THR A 231 -54.22 18.60 6.24
CA THR A 231 -53.34 19.19 5.22
C THR A 231 -51.89 19.28 5.71
N GLN A 232 -51.68 19.73 6.96
CA GLN A 232 -50.34 19.78 7.58
C GLN A 232 -49.71 18.39 7.69
N TYR A 233 -50.47 17.36 8.12
CA TYR A 233 -49.96 16.00 8.21
C TYR A 233 -49.62 15.43 6.85
N GLN A 234 -50.42 15.68 5.81
CA GLN A 234 -50.16 15.29 4.44
C GLN A 234 -48.86 15.93 3.90
N GLU A 235 -48.65 17.22 4.16
CA GLU A 235 -47.44 17.91 3.79
C GLU A 235 -46.18 17.33 4.46
N ILE A 236 -46.29 17.00 5.77
CA ILE A 236 -45.17 16.37 6.51
C ILE A 236 -44.87 14.99 5.96
N ILE A 237 -45.90 14.19 5.68
CA ILE A 237 -45.74 12.85 5.08
C ILE A 237 -45.07 12.98 3.71
N LYS A 238 -45.58 13.87 2.83
CA LYS A 238 -45.03 14.09 1.51
C LYS A 238 -43.57 14.52 1.56
N MET A 239 -43.24 15.50 2.40
CA MET A 239 -41.85 15.99 2.58
C MET A 239 -40.91 14.89 3.02
N ASN A 240 -41.32 14.00 3.95
CA ASN A 240 -40.47 12.90 4.39
C ASN A 240 -40.40 11.76 3.37
N ALA A 241 -41.42 11.52 2.58
CA ALA A 241 -41.41 10.58 1.46
C ALA A 241 -40.42 11.05 0.37
N ASP A 242 -40.46 12.32 0.00
CA ASP A 242 -39.50 12.91 -0.98
C ASP A 242 -38.06 12.82 -0.47
N LEU A 243 -37.83 13.08 0.85
CA LEU A 243 -36.50 12.92 1.45
C LEU A 243 -36.05 11.46 1.40
N LEU A 244 -36.93 10.51 1.70
CA LEU A 244 -36.58 9.08 1.64
C LEU A 244 -36.24 8.62 0.22
N MET A 245 -37.01 9.07 -0.77
CA MET A 245 -36.72 8.78 -2.19
C MET A 245 -35.36 9.35 -2.62
N GLN A 246 -35.03 10.56 -2.18
CA GLN A 246 -33.72 11.14 -2.45
C GLN A 246 -32.59 10.30 -1.83
N LEU A 247 -32.74 9.88 -0.56
CA LEU A 247 -31.78 9.02 0.12
C LEU A 247 -31.55 7.67 -0.59
N VAL A 248 -32.67 7.04 -1.05
CA VAL A 248 -32.59 5.77 -1.80
C VAL A 248 -31.83 5.98 -3.12
N ASN A 249 -32.11 7.06 -3.85
CA ASN A 249 -31.40 7.36 -5.10
C ASN A 249 -29.91 7.65 -4.86
N ASP A 250 -29.57 8.38 -3.78
CA ASP A 250 -28.18 8.66 -3.41
C ASP A 250 -27.44 7.35 -3.06
N ILE A 251 -28.08 6.41 -2.35
CA ILE A 251 -27.52 5.09 -2.03
C ILE A 251 -27.31 4.26 -3.31
N LEU A 252 -28.27 4.25 -4.22
CA LEU A 252 -28.19 3.53 -5.49
C LEU A 252 -27.06 4.10 -6.38
N ASP A 253 -26.95 5.43 -6.50
CA ASP A 253 -25.88 6.08 -7.23
C ASP A 253 -24.52 5.74 -6.58
N MET A 254 -24.42 5.79 -5.25
CA MET A 254 -23.19 5.41 -4.54
C MET A 254 -22.81 3.96 -4.77
N SER A 255 -23.79 3.04 -4.76
CA SER A 255 -23.54 1.62 -5.05
C SER A 255 -23.03 1.40 -6.48
N LYS A 256 -23.59 2.12 -7.46
CA LYS A 256 -23.14 2.09 -8.86
C LYS A 256 -21.72 2.69 -9.00
N ILE A 257 -21.42 3.74 -8.26
CA ILE A 257 -20.08 4.35 -8.22
C ILE A 257 -19.05 3.35 -7.67
N GLU A 258 -19.34 2.69 -6.55
CA GLU A 258 -18.42 1.70 -5.94
C GLU A 258 -18.21 0.46 -6.83
N ALA A 259 -19.26 0.03 -7.50
CA ALA A 259 -19.18 -1.07 -8.48
C ALA A 259 -18.52 -0.67 -9.82
N GLY A 260 -18.26 0.64 -10.05
CA GLY A 260 -17.76 1.14 -11.33
C GLY A 260 -18.77 1.07 -12.49
N THR A 261 -20.06 0.86 -12.18
CA THR A 261 -21.15 0.64 -13.13
C THR A 261 -22.01 1.89 -13.37
N LEU A 262 -21.56 3.05 -12.89
CA LEU A 262 -22.28 4.31 -13.16
C LEU A 262 -22.17 4.67 -14.65
N GLU A 263 -23.28 4.60 -15.35
CA GLU A 263 -23.39 4.91 -16.77
C GLU A 263 -23.64 6.39 -17.00
N PHE A 264 -23.12 6.90 -18.14
CA PHE A 264 -23.29 8.27 -18.61
C PHE A 264 -23.88 8.27 -20.01
N VAL A 265 -24.94 9.03 -20.21
CA VAL A 265 -25.61 9.19 -21.52
C VAL A 265 -25.25 10.55 -22.09
N TYR A 266 -24.24 10.58 -22.97
CA TYR A 266 -23.79 11.81 -23.61
C TYR A 266 -24.75 12.26 -24.71
N SER A 267 -25.10 13.53 -24.67
CA SER A 267 -25.92 14.19 -25.68
C SER A 267 -25.50 15.66 -25.84
N THR A 268 -25.96 16.31 -26.91
CA THR A 268 -25.79 17.75 -27.02
C THR A 268 -26.76 18.47 -26.10
N VAL A 269 -26.21 19.19 -25.11
CA VAL A 269 -26.99 19.86 -24.05
C VAL A 269 -26.84 21.36 -24.19
N ASP A 270 -27.96 22.07 -24.23
CA ASP A 270 -28.03 23.53 -24.11
C ASP A 270 -27.94 23.89 -22.60
N ILE A 271 -26.82 24.47 -22.22
CA ILE A 271 -26.55 24.83 -20.82
C ILE A 271 -27.42 26.00 -20.36
N ASN A 272 -27.71 26.95 -21.24
CA ASN A 272 -28.57 28.09 -20.88
C ASN A 272 -30.00 27.64 -20.60
N LEU A 273 -30.52 26.71 -21.39
CA LEU A 273 -31.84 26.12 -21.14
C LEU A 273 -31.82 25.29 -19.83
N LEU A 274 -30.78 24.50 -19.59
CA LEU A 274 -30.66 23.74 -18.37
C LEU A 274 -30.67 24.64 -17.11
N LEU A 275 -29.89 25.72 -17.11
CA LEU A 275 -29.86 26.68 -16.00
C LEU A 275 -31.22 27.36 -15.79
N SER A 276 -31.88 27.77 -16.88
CA SER A 276 -33.21 28.37 -16.81
C SER A 276 -34.27 27.41 -16.24
N ASP A 277 -34.22 26.14 -16.65
CA ASP A 277 -35.13 25.11 -16.12
C ASP A 277 -34.92 24.91 -14.62
N LEU A 278 -33.66 24.79 -14.17
CA LEU A 278 -33.32 24.65 -12.76
C LEU A 278 -33.70 25.88 -11.95
N GLN A 279 -33.43 27.10 -12.45
CA GLN A 279 -33.86 28.34 -11.82
C GLN A 279 -35.37 28.34 -11.56
N ARG A 280 -36.18 28.07 -12.58
CA ARG A 280 -37.65 28.05 -12.46
C ARG A 280 -38.12 27.02 -11.46
N LEU A 281 -37.58 25.81 -11.51
CA LEU A 281 -37.93 24.73 -10.63
C LEU A 281 -37.67 25.07 -9.14
N PHE A 282 -36.46 25.55 -8.86
CA PHE A 282 -36.08 25.85 -7.47
C PHE A 282 -36.72 27.16 -6.96
N GLN A 283 -36.94 28.16 -7.82
CA GLN A 283 -37.66 29.39 -7.43
C GLN A 283 -39.11 29.10 -7.03
N MET A 284 -39.81 28.21 -7.76
CA MET A 284 -41.12 27.76 -7.40
C MET A 284 -41.18 27.10 -6.03
N ARG A 285 -40.23 26.18 -5.76
CA ARG A 285 -40.10 25.53 -4.41
C ARG A 285 -39.82 26.51 -3.28
N ILE A 286 -39.03 27.55 -3.54
CA ILE A 286 -38.75 28.61 -2.56
C ILE A 286 -39.98 29.45 -2.27
N ASN A 287 -40.74 29.81 -3.29
CA ASN A 287 -41.96 30.60 -3.18
C ASN A 287 -43.04 29.84 -2.42
N ASP A 288 -43.24 28.55 -2.74
CA ASP A 288 -44.18 27.66 -2.07
C ASP A 288 -43.85 27.52 -0.56
N ALA A 289 -42.56 27.55 -0.20
CA ALA A 289 -42.09 27.49 1.16
C ALA A 289 -42.08 28.86 1.87
N GLY A 290 -42.55 29.95 1.22
CA GLY A 290 -42.59 31.29 1.78
C GLY A 290 -41.27 31.91 2.18
N ARG A 291 -40.14 31.45 1.56
CA ARG A 291 -38.81 31.94 1.88
C ARG A 291 -38.47 33.22 1.09
N LYS A 292 -37.69 34.11 1.72
CA LYS A 292 -37.22 35.36 1.08
C LYS A 292 -35.88 35.16 0.41
N VAL A 293 -35.78 34.19 -0.50
CA VAL A 293 -34.56 33.86 -1.24
C VAL A 293 -34.88 33.94 -2.72
N GLN A 294 -34.01 34.61 -3.51
CA GLN A 294 -34.13 34.75 -4.96
C GLN A 294 -33.05 33.92 -5.65
N ILE A 295 -33.42 33.16 -6.68
CA ILE A 295 -32.46 32.46 -7.55
C ILE A 295 -32.28 33.26 -8.82
N ILE A 296 -31.01 33.50 -9.17
CA ILE A 296 -30.63 34.28 -10.36
C ILE A 296 -29.78 33.39 -11.26
N ALA A 297 -30.20 33.17 -12.51
CA ALA A 297 -29.36 32.48 -13.50
C ALA A 297 -28.50 33.50 -14.25
N GLU A 298 -27.22 33.23 -14.37
CA GLU A 298 -26.20 34.09 -14.98
C GLU A 298 -25.45 33.34 -16.10
N PRO A 299 -26.05 33.16 -17.30
CA PRO A 299 -25.38 32.56 -18.43
C PRO A 299 -24.32 33.51 -19.00
N SER A 300 -23.09 33.01 -19.25
CA SER A 300 -21.99 33.84 -19.79
C SER A 300 -22.04 34.02 -21.30
N LEU A 301 -22.63 33.06 -22.02
CA LEU A 301 -22.75 33.09 -23.49
C LEU A 301 -24.21 33.16 -23.92
N SER A 302 -24.49 33.76 -25.08
CA SER A 302 -25.85 33.80 -25.64
C SER A 302 -26.38 32.41 -26.03
N SER A 303 -25.49 31.46 -26.36
CA SER A 303 -25.78 30.04 -26.59
C SER A 303 -24.59 29.22 -26.19
N CYS A 304 -24.82 28.13 -25.45
CA CYS A 304 -23.76 27.21 -24.97
C CYS A 304 -24.23 25.77 -25.15
N LEU A 305 -23.74 25.12 -26.20
CA LEU A 305 -24.01 23.71 -26.49
C LEU A 305 -22.76 22.87 -26.20
N ILE A 306 -22.87 21.85 -25.36
CA ILE A 306 -21.77 20.94 -25.04
C ILE A 306 -22.22 19.49 -25.14
N GLN A 307 -21.25 18.58 -25.36
CA GLN A 307 -21.48 17.13 -25.30
C GLN A 307 -21.28 16.66 -23.85
N THR A 308 -22.39 16.38 -23.18
CA THR A 308 -22.36 15.94 -21.77
C THR A 308 -23.63 15.14 -21.43
N ASP A 309 -23.67 14.61 -20.20
CA ASP A 309 -24.91 14.01 -19.65
C ASP A 309 -25.72 15.09 -18.92
N ARG A 310 -26.86 15.48 -19.54
CA ARG A 310 -27.78 16.50 -19.01
C ARG A 310 -28.23 16.19 -17.57
N ASN A 311 -28.57 14.92 -17.30
CA ASN A 311 -29.13 14.53 -16.01
C ASN A 311 -28.05 14.58 -14.92
N ARG A 312 -26.84 14.17 -15.23
CA ARG A 312 -25.71 14.20 -14.29
C ARG A 312 -25.26 15.63 -13.98
N VAL A 313 -25.18 16.49 -15.00
CA VAL A 313 -24.88 17.92 -14.79
C VAL A 313 -26.00 18.59 -13.97
N ALA A 314 -27.27 18.34 -14.30
CA ALA A 314 -28.41 18.81 -13.53
C ALA A 314 -28.35 18.32 -12.07
N GLN A 315 -27.96 17.07 -11.83
CA GLN A 315 -27.81 16.50 -10.49
C GLN A 315 -26.77 17.24 -9.65
N VAL A 316 -25.59 17.54 -10.23
CA VAL A 316 -24.53 18.31 -9.54
C VAL A 316 -25.02 19.71 -9.19
N ILE A 317 -25.60 20.44 -10.15
CA ILE A 317 -26.11 21.80 -9.92
C ILE A 317 -27.24 21.76 -8.88
N SER A 318 -28.19 20.82 -8.99
CA SER A 318 -29.29 20.66 -8.06
C SER A 318 -28.85 20.39 -6.63
N ASN A 319 -27.80 19.62 -6.48
CA ASN A 319 -27.21 19.36 -5.16
C ASN A 319 -26.58 20.64 -4.56
N PHE A 320 -25.88 21.44 -5.36
CA PHE A 320 -25.32 22.70 -4.91
C PHE A 320 -26.43 23.71 -4.56
N VAL A 321 -27.45 23.85 -5.42
CA VAL A 321 -28.61 24.73 -5.18
C VAL A 321 -29.40 24.29 -3.93
N GLY A 322 -29.61 22.98 -3.74
CA GLY A 322 -30.26 22.44 -2.56
C GLY A 322 -29.51 22.80 -1.26
N ASN A 323 -28.16 22.70 -1.29
CA ASN A 323 -27.34 23.14 -0.19
C ASN A 323 -27.44 24.67 0.01
N ALA A 324 -27.33 25.47 -1.04
CA ALA A 324 -27.46 26.93 -0.97
C ALA A 324 -28.82 27.34 -0.35
N ILE A 325 -29.94 26.74 -0.77
CA ILE A 325 -31.29 27.02 -0.20
C ILE A 325 -31.33 26.65 1.29
N LYS A 326 -30.71 25.56 1.68
CA LYS A 326 -30.68 25.08 3.06
C LYS A 326 -29.97 26.05 3.99
N PHE A 327 -28.89 26.68 3.53
CA PHE A 327 -28.02 27.54 4.34
C PHE A 327 -28.25 29.03 4.17
N THR A 328 -29.08 29.46 3.20
CA THR A 328 -29.48 30.83 2.99
C THR A 328 -30.88 31.05 3.55
N ARG A 329 -31.03 31.89 4.57
CA ARG A 329 -32.34 32.25 5.15
C ARG A 329 -33.00 33.35 4.36
N GLU A 330 -32.29 34.40 4.03
CA GLU A 330 -32.70 35.55 3.23
C GLU A 330 -31.53 35.94 2.33
N GLY A 331 -31.83 36.45 1.10
CA GLY A 331 -30.79 36.88 0.16
C GLY A 331 -30.94 36.27 -1.23
N ASN A 332 -29.83 35.97 -1.87
CA ASN A 332 -29.83 35.44 -3.23
C ASN A 332 -28.90 34.26 -3.43
N ILE A 333 -29.26 33.43 -4.40
CA ILE A 333 -28.45 32.30 -4.89
C ILE A 333 -28.25 32.54 -6.38
N ARG A 334 -27.00 32.65 -6.81
CA ARG A 334 -26.61 32.82 -8.21
C ARG A 334 -26.14 31.49 -8.78
N ILE A 335 -26.73 31.07 -9.91
CA ILE A 335 -26.33 29.88 -10.64
C ILE A 335 -25.84 30.31 -12.01
N GLY A 336 -24.62 29.94 -12.37
CA GLY A 336 -24.07 30.42 -13.64
C GLY A 336 -22.88 29.56 -14.10
N TYR A 337 -22.32 29.99 -15.20
CA TYR A 337 -21.06 29.50 -15.70
C TYR A 337 -20.26 30.60 -16.36
N GLU A 338 -18.94 30.42 -16.39
CA GLU A 338 -17.98 31.24 -17.12
C GLU A 338 -17.28 30.35 -18.17
N ALA A 339 -17.20 30.85 -19.42
CA ALA A 339 -16.45 30.16 -20.44
C ALA A 339 -14.97 30.57 -20.34
N LYS A 340 -14.11 29.63 -20.10
CA LYS A 340 -12.65 29.75 -20.16
C LYS A 340 -12.14 29.07 -21.43
N ASP A 341 -10.88 29.24 -21.78
CA ASP A 341 -10.34 28.78 -23.07
C ASP A 341 -10.64 27.32 -23.41
N THR A 342 -10.52 26.42 -22.42
CA THR A 342 -10.67 24.97 -22.62
C THR A 342 -11.72 24.32 -21.72
N GLU A 343 -12.39 25.10 -20.88
CA GLU A 343 -13.35 24.59 -19.89
C GLU A 343 -14.50 25.58 -19.64
N LEU A 344 -15.64 25.05 -19.23
CA LEU A 344 -16.71 25.83 -18.62
C LEU A 344 -16.60 25.71 -17.11
N TYR A 345 -16.52 26.85 -16.43
CA TYR A 345 -16.52 26.96 -14.98
C TYR A 345 -17.93 27.23 -14.49
N PHE A 346 -18.61 26.22 -13.96
CA PHE A 346 -19.94 26.32 -13.35
C PHE A 346 -19.84 26.71 -11.89
N TYR A 347 -20.76 27.55 -11.42
CA TYR A 347 -20.82 27.93 -10.01
C TYR A 347 -22.25 28.08 -9.51
N VAL A 348 -22.41 27.83 -8.21
CA VAL A 348 -23.56 28.18 -7.39
C VAL A 348 -23.04 28.98 -6.21
N LYS A 349 -23.36 30.26 -6.19
CA LYS A 349 -22.95 31.21 -5.16
C LYS A 349 -24.13 31.60 -4.30
N ASP A 350 -24.04 31.46 -3.00
CA ASP A 350 -25.05 31.83 -2.01
C ASP A 350 -24.57 32.93 -1.07
N THR A 351 -25.51 33.63 -0.45
CA THR A 351 -25.30 34.63 0.61
C THR A 351 -25.67 34.08 1.98
N GLY A 352 -25.42 32.81 2.19
CA GLY A 352 -25.79 32.09 3.41
C GLY A 352 -24.77 32.21 4.55
N THR A 353 -24.82 31.25 5.46
CA THR A 353 -23.97 31.28 6.67
C THR A 353 -22.50 31.04 6.44
N GLY A 354 -22.11 30.62 5.23
CA GLY A 354 -20.74 30.25 4.92
C GLY A 354 -20.28 28.98 5.66
N ILE A 355 -18.99 28.63 5.43
CA ILE A 355 -18.36 27.41 5.96
C ILE A 355 -17.04 27.83 6.61
N PRO A 356 -16.75 27.41 7.87
CA PRO A 356 -15.46 27.62 8.51
C PRO A 356 -14.31 26.98 7.71
N ALA A 357 -13.17 27.68 7.61
CA ALA A 357 -12.01 27.23 6.82
C ALA A 357 -11.52 25.83 7.21
N GLU A 358 -11.58 25.48 8.49
CA GLU A 358 -11.20 24.15 9.00
C GLU A 358 -12.03 23.00 8.44
N LYS A 359 -13.30 23.28 8.10
CA LYS A 359 -14.25 22.29 7.57
C LYS A 359 -14.27 22.22 6.05
N LEU A 360 -13.78 23.28 5.37
CA LEU A 360 -13.89 23.43 3.92
C LEU A 360 -13.13 22.33 3.16
N SER A 361 -11.97 21.90 3.67
CA SER A 361 -11.18 20.81 3.05
C SER A 361 -11.90 19.46 2.99
N ASN A 362 -12.89 19.24 3.86
CA ASN A 362 -13.56 17.95 4.01
C ASN A 362 -15.01 17.92 3.50
N VAL A 363 -15.53 19.02 2.91
CA VAL A 363 -16.96 19.12 2.52
C VAL A 363 -17.38 18.11 1.46
N PHE A 364 -16.46 17.63 0.63
CA PHE A 364 -16.71 16.60 -0.37
C PHE A 364 -16.53 15.17 0.17
N GLY A 365 -16.18 15.04 1.45
CA GLY A 365 -16.10 13.74 2.12
C GLY A 365 -17.47 13.07 2.23
N ARG A 366 -17.47 11.74 2.26
CA ARG A 366 -18.69 10.94 2.45
C ARG A 366 -19.23 11.16 3.87
N PHE A 367 -20.54 11.38 4.04
CA PHE A 367 -21.24 11.57 5.33
C PHE A 367 -20.78 12.80 6.11
N VAL A 368 -20.13 13.74 5.47
CA VAL A 368 -19.74 14.98 6.13
C VAL A 368 -20.97 15.87 6.31
N LYS A 369 -21.28 16.20 7.55
CA LYS A 369 -22.29 17.19 7.94
C LYS A 369 -21.60 18.30 8.73
N LEU A 370 -21.81 19.53 8.35
CA LEU A 370 -21.23 20.68 9.06
C LEU A 370 -21.81 20.85 10.47
N ASN A 371 -23.09 20.47 10.67
CA ASN A 371 -23.76 20.41 11.97
C ASN A 371 -24.53 19.10 12.11
N LYS A 372 -24.58 18.53 13.32
CA LYS A 372 -25.23 17.25 13.62
C LYS A 372 -26.75 17.25 13.38
N ASP A 373 -27.41 18.40 13.55
CA ASP A 373 -28.89 18.54 13.41
C ASP A 373 -29.33 18.73 11.94
N GLN A 374 -28.42 18.68 10.98
CA GLN A 374 -28.75 18.92 9.57
C GLN A 374 -29.36 17.69 8.92
N LYS A 375 -30.53 17.88 8.28
CA LYS A 375 -31.24 16.86 7.49
C LYS A 375 -30.41 16.52 6.22
N GLY A 376 -30.32 15.24 5.87
CA GLY A 376 -29.66 14.71 4.68
C GLY A 376 -28.46 13.82 4.98
N ALA A 377 -28.20 12.84 4.11
CA ALA A 377 -27.18 11.79 4.31
C ALA A 377 -25.73 12.25 4.21
N GLY A 378 -25.46 13.46 3.72
CA GLY A 378 -24.09 13.92 3.46
C GLY A 378 -23.41 13.20 2.30
N LEU A 379 -24.18 12.63 1.37
CA LEU A 379 -23.67 11.93 0.18
C LEU A 379 -23.62 12.81 -1.06
N GLY A 380 -24.48 13.80 -1.17
CA GLY A 380 -24.65 14.58 -2.41
C GLY A 380 -23.36 15.19 -2.94
N LEU A 381 -22.56 15.86 -2.09
CA LEU A 381 -21.29 16.45 -2.53
C LEU A 381 -20.26 15.41 -2.97
N SER A 382 -20.18 14.27 -2.29
CA SER A 382 -19.27 13.17 -2.70
C SER A 382 -19.70 12.49 -4.00
N ILE A 383 -21.02 12.36 -4.25
CA ILE A 383 -21.57 11.91 -5.52
C ILE A 383 -21.25 12.93 -6.60
N SER A 384 -21.46 14.24 -6.34
CA SER A 384 -21.11 15.32 -7.28
C SER A 384 -19.63 15.29 -7.65
N GLN A 385 -18.73 15.07 -6.70
CA GLN A 385 -17.30 14.95 -6.97
C GLN A 385 -16.99 13.78 -7.91
N THR A 386 -17.64 12.65 -7.71
CA THR A 386 -17.44 11.47 -8.57
C THR A 386 -18.01 11.71 -9.99
N ILE A 387 -19.20 12.32 -10.10
CA ILE A 387 -19.80 12.66 -11.39
C ILE A 387 -18.87 13.59 -12.17
N VAL A 388 -18.45 14.70 -11.56
CA VAL A 388 -17.57 15.69 -12.20
C VAL A 388 -16.25 15.06 -12.64
N GLY A 389 -15.62 14.24 -11.77
CA GLY A 389 -14.38 13.53 -12.12
C GLY A 389 -14.55 12.58 -13.30
N LYS A 390 -15.69 11.89 -13.42
CA LYS A 390 -16.03 11.03 -14.56
C LYS A 390 -16.32 11.81 -15.84
N LEU A 391 -16.78 13.05 -15.72
CA LEU A 391 -16.94 14.00 -16.84
C LEU A 391 -15.63 14.75 -17.17
N SER A 392 -14.50 14.32 -16.59
CA SER A 392 -13.15 14.91 -16.77
C SER A 392 -13.05 16.37 -16.31
N GLY A 393 -13.85 16.76 -15.32
CA GLY A 393 -13.83 18.07 -14.69
C GLY A 393 -13.17 18.08 -13.33
N GLN A 394 -13.11 19.28 -12.74
CA GLN A 394 -12.68 19.53 -11.37
C GLN A 394 -13.84 20.11 -10.56
N ILE A 395 -13.83 19.94 -9.25
CA ILE A 395 -14.87 20.42 -8.33
C ILE A 395 -14.21 21.05 -7.12
N GLY A 396 -14.81 22.12 -6.60
CA GLY A 396 -14.32 22.79 -5.41
C GLY A 396 -15.36 23.66 -4.72
N ALA A 397 -14.95 24.30 -3.63
CA ALA A 397 -15.77 25.24 -2.88
C ALA A 397 -14.89 26.32 -2.28
N ASP A 398 -15.36 27.56 -2.36
CA ASP A 398 -14.80 28.73 -1.71
C ASP A 398 -15.84 29.30 -0.76
N SER A 399 -15.48 29.63 0.47
CA SER A 399 -16.44 30.09 1.46
C SER A 399 -15.78 30.96 2.52
N ILE A 400 -16.56 31.97 2.98
CA ILE A 400 -16.20 32.80 4.11
C ILE A 400 -17.36 32.70 5.11
N GLU A 401 -17.07 32.32 6.35
CA GLU A 401 -18.07 32.21 7.40
C GLU A 401 -18.76 33.55 7.64
N GLY A 402 -20.09 33.57 7.59
CA GLY A 402 -20.92 34.77 7.69
C GLY A 402 -21.19 35.51 6.38
N GLU A 403 -20.50 35.22 5.28
CA GLU A 403 -20.67 35.90 3.98
C GLU A 403 -21.32 35.04 2.90
N GLY A 404 -21.17 33.71 3.00
CA GLY A 404 -21.73 32.76 2.06
C GLY A 404 -20.71 31.80 1.46
N SER A 405 -21.15 31.01 0.46
CA SER A 405 -20.33 30.01 -0.17
C SER A 405 -20.46 30.03 -1.70
N THR A 406 -19.43 29.61 -2.39
CA THR A 406 -19.42 29.33 -3.83
C THR A 406 -18.98 27.91 -4.05
N PHE A 407 -19.90 27.04 -4.45
CA PHE A 407 -19.56 25.70 -4.92
C PHE A 407 -19.42 25.73 -6.43
N TRP A 408 -18.34 25.16 -6.94
CA TRP A 408 -18.03 25.22 -8.36
C TRP A 408 -17.54 23.88 -8.91
N PHE A 409 -17.69 23.72 -10.23
CA PHE A 409 -17.07 22.61 -10.97
C PHE A 409 -16.73 23.05 -12.38
N THR A 410 -15.81 22.33 -13.03
CA THR A 410 -15.46 22.57 -14.43
C THR A 410 -15.86 21.39 -15.30
N LEU A 411 -16.14 21.65 -16.57
CA LEU A 411 -16.30 20.62 -17.60
C LEU A 411 -15.45 21.00 -18.81
N PRO A 412 -14.84 20.04 -19.53
CA PRO A 412 -14.12 20.31 -20.76
C PRO A 412 -15.02 21.01 -21.78
N TYR A 413 -14.53 22.05 -22.39
CA TYR A 413 -15.23 22.84 -23.42
C TYR A 413 -14.27 23.13 -24.58
N LEU A 414 -14.63 22.61 -25.73
CA LEU A 414 -13.98 23.01 -26.98
C LEU A 414 -14.85 24.09 -27.61
N SER A 415 -14.41 25.35 -27.53
CA SER A 415 -15.10 26.42 -28.27
C SER A 415 -15.08 26.02 -29.75
N CYS A 416 -16.23 25.70 -30.35
CA CYS A 416 -16.35 25.67 -31.77
C CYS A 416 -15.93 27.05 -32.29
N GLY A 417 -14.74 27.11 -32.92
CA GLY A 417 -14.06 28.34 -33.29
C GLY A 417 -15.03 29.29 -33.97
N LYS A 418 -14.86 30.58 -33.67
CA LYS A 418 -15.46 31.64 -34.49
C LYS A 418 -15.16 31.30 -35.93
N PRO A 419 -16.19 31.25 -36.84
CA PRO A 419 -15.89 31.25 -38.25
C PRO A 419 -15.12 32.54 -38.54
N GLN A 420 -13.92 32.37 -39.13
CA GLN A 420 -13.13 33.47 -39.67
C GLN A 420 -13.91 34.23 -40.74
#